data_14b8bb706054858e2795b01401f09fbe
#
_entry.id   14b8bb706054858e2795b01401f09fbe
#
_cell.length_a   1.000
_cell.length_b   1.000
_cell.length_c   1.000
_cell.angle_alpha   90.00
_cell.angle_beta   90.00
_cell.angle_gamma   90.00
#
_symmetry.space_group_name_H-M   'P 1'
#
loop_
_entity.id
_entity.type
_entity.pdbx_description
1 polymer ?
#
loop_
_entity_poly.entity_id
_entity_poly.type
_entity_poly.pdbx_seq_one_letter_code
_entity_poly.pdbx_strand_id
1 'polypeptide(L)'
;MYRWVFICNVVTNNYTTMNIFYLHRDPYKAAEYQYNKHVVKMILESAQMLCTAHHEIMGDDADVPYKRAHVNHPSTIWARQNKNHYRWLFNHMVALGHEYTARYGKTHLSINKCFLPLYRYPVGMPDGAFEQPPQCMPDEYKDDCSIKAYWNYYIGEKHIVAGKNEKIYEKIDMEAL
;
A
#
# COMPACT_ATOMS: atom_id res chain seq x y z
N MET A 1 -13.87 24.50 -10.86
CA MET A 1 -12.83 23.73 -10.12
C MET A 1 -13.55 22.67 -9.30
N TYR A 2 -13.73 21.45 -9.85
CA TYR A 2 -14.48 20.37 -9.21
C TYR A 2 -13.53 19.52 -8.39
N ARG A 3 -13.66 19.64 -7.09
CA ARG A 3 -12.97 18.79 -6.09
C ARG A 3 -13.70 17.45 -6.04
N TRP A 4 -13.15 16.41 -6.67
CA TRP A 4 -13.68 15.05 -6.55
C TRP A 4 -13.38 14.54 -5.13
N VAL A 5 -14.38 14.60 -4.29
CA VAL A 5 -14.35 13.90 -2.99
C VAL A 5 -14.70 12.45 -3.30
N PHE A 6 -13.69 11.57 -3.36
CA PHE A 6 -13.94 10.14 -3.42
C PHE A 6 -14.45 9.67 -2.06
N ILE A 7 -15.76 9.51 -1.96
CA ILE A 7 -16.39 8.88 -0.82
C ILE A 7 -16.15 7.37 -0.96
N CYS A 8 -15.25 6.83 -0.14
CA CYS A 8 -15.09 5.39 0.00
C CYS A 8 -16.30 4.87 0.81
N ASN A 9 -17.40 4.53 0.12
CA ASN A 9 -18.53 3.88 0.77
C ASN A 9 -18.13 2.46 1.18
N VAL A 10 -17.72 2.31 2.43
CA VAL A 10 -17.53 1.00 3.06
C VAL A 10 -18.89 0.44 3.43
N VAL A 11 -19.48 -0.32 2.52
CA VAL A 11 -20.60 -1.20 2.85
C VAL A 11 -20.04 -2.44 3.54
N THR A 12 -20.30 -2.54 4.83
CA THR A 12 -20.39 -3.72 5.70
C THR A 12 -19.58 -4.99 5.38
N ASN A 13 -18.75 -5.37 6.34
CA ASN A 13 -18.36 -6.74 6.70
C ASN A 13 -17.94 -7.69 5.57
N ASN A 14 -16.72 -7.48 5.02
CA ASN A 14 -15.86 -8.58 4.61
C ASN A 14 -14.41 -8.11 4.62
N TYR A 15 -13.52 -8.80 5.32
CA TYR A 15 -12.11 -8.50 5.59
C TYR A 15 -11.19 -8.61 4.36
N THR A 16 -11.60 -8.09 3.21
CA THR A 16 -10.83 -8.12 1.95
C THR A 16 -10.73 -6.74 1.29
N THR A 17 -10.60 -5.68 2.06
CA THR A 17 -10.31 -4.37 1.47
C THR A 17 -8.81 -4.25 1.26
N MET A 18 -8.41 -4.08 -0.01
CA MET A 18 -7.06 -3.73 -0.39
C MET A 18 -6.64 -2.42 0.29
N ASN A 19 -5.40 -2.36 0.78
CA ASN A 19 -4.92 -1.18 1.50
C ASN A 19 -3.44 -0.93 1.20
N ILE A 20 -2.90 0.21 1.66
CA ILE A 20 -1.46 0.52 1.56
C ILE A 20 -0.84 0.57 2.96
N PHE A 21 -1.60 1.01 3.97
CA PHE A 21 -1.10 1.30 5.32
C PHE A 21 0.07 2.29 5.30
N TYR A 22 -0.25 3.54 4.94
CA TYR A 22 0.70 4.64 4.81
C TYR A 22 1.12 5.18 6.18
N LEU A 23 2.02 4.45 6.88
CA LEU A 23 2.43 4.75 8.25
C LEU A 23 3.59 5.74 8.34
N HIS A 24 4.27 6.04 7.24
CA HIS A 24 5.36 7.00 7.16
C HIS A 24 5.56 7.48 5.71
N ARG A 25 6.14 8.67 5.52
CA ARG A 25 6.48 9.20 4.17
C ARG A 25 7.54 8.34 3.48
N ASP A 26 8.54 7.89 4.23
CA ASP A 26 9.55 6.95 3.75
C ASP A 26 8.93 5.55 3.66
N PRO A 27 8.93 4.90 2.47
CA PRO A 27 8.34 3.58 2.27
C PRO A 27 9.02 2.48 3.09
N TYR A 28 10.31 2.61 3.42
CA TYR A 28 11.03 1.63 4.23
C TYR A 28 10.60 1.71 5.69
N LYS A 29 10.51 2.92 6.26
CA LYS A 29 9.97 3.10 7.61
C LYS A 29 8.51 2.70 7.70
N ALA A 30 7.70 3.00 6.68
CA ALA A 30 6.32 2.56 6.63
C ALA A 30 6.20 1.03 6.68
N ALA A 31 7.09 0.29 6.01
CA ALA A 31 7.15 -1.17 6.05
C ALA A 31 7.58 -1.71 7.42
N GLU A 32 8.62 -1.09 8.02
CA GLU A 32 9.11 -1.45 9.37
C GLU A 32 7.99 -1.38 10.41
N TYR A 33 7.09 -0.39 10.30
CA TYR A 33 5.99 -0.17 11.24
C TYR A 33 4.80 -1.14 11.04
N GLN A 34 4.76 -1.91 9.96
CA GLN A 34 3.64 -2.81 9.73
C GLN A 34 3.64 -4.05 10.64
N TYR A 35 2.44 -4.43 11.10
CA TYR A 35 2.21 -5.67 11.83
C TYR A 35 2.63 -6.89 11.01
N ASN A 36 3.01 -7.97 11.69
CA ASN A 36 3.50 -9.19 11.05
C ASN A 36 2.54 -9.73 9.96
N LYS A 37 1.24 -9.78 10.24
CA LYS A 37 0.24 -10.23 9.25
C LYS A 37 0.14 -9.27 8.05
N HIS A 38 0.31 -7.97 8.28
CA HIS A 38 0.29 -6.99 7.20
C HIS A 38 1.54 -7.09 6.35
N VAL A 39 2.72 -7.25 6.93
CA VAL A 39 3.96 -7.49 6.15
C VAL A 39 3.76 -8.63 5.16
N VAL A 40 3.17 -9.76 5.60
CA VAL A 40 2.92 -10.90 4.71
C VAL A 40 1.91 -10.56 3.60
N LYS A 41 0.77 -9.96 3.98
CA LYS A 41 -0.35 -9.72 3.07
C LYS A 41 -0.07 -8.58 2.08
N MET A 42 0.51 -7.48 2.56
CA MET A 42 0.66 -6.27 1.76
C MET A 42 1.70 -6.37 0.65
N ILE A 43 2.64 -7.31 0.71
CA ILE A 43 3.54 -7.61 -0.42
C ILE A 43 2.72 -8.06 -1.64
N LEU A 44 1.79 -9.01 -1.44
CA LEU A 44 0.93 -9.50 -2.51
C LEU A 44 0.00 -8.40 -3.03
N GLU A 45 -0.67 -7.66 -2.14
CA GLU A 45 -1.60 -6.61 -2.52
C GLU A 45 -0.90 -5.47 -3.28
N SER A 46 0.29 -5.04 -2.83
CA SER A 46 1.09 -4.05 -3.56
C SER A 46 1.49 -4.54 -4.94
N ALA A 47 1.94 -5.79 -5.06
CA ALA A 47 2.26 -6.39 -6.36
C ALA A 47 1.04 -6.45 -7.29
N GLN A 48 -0.14 -6.79 -6.76
CA GLN A 48 -1.40 -6.80 -7.53
C GLN A 48 -1.80 -5.40 -8.01
N MET A 49 -1.68 -4.36 -7.16
CA MET A 49 -1.95 -2.97 -7.56
C MET A 49 -1.00 -2.51 -8.67
N LEU A 50 0.28 -2.81 -8.54
CA LEU A 50 1.30 -2.45 -9.54
C LEU A 50 1.11 -3.21 -10.86
N CYS A 51 0.81 -4.52 -10.82
CA CYS A 51 0.47 -5.27 -12.03
C CYS A 51 -0.82 -4.72 -12.70
N THR A 52 -1.81 -4.35 -11.89
CA THR A 52 -3.03 -3.72 -12.41
C THR A 52 -2.73 -2.39 -13.09
N ALA A 53 -1.79 -1.60 -12.56
CA ALA A 53 -1.35 -0.37 -13.23
C ALA A 53 -0.77 -0.63 -14.63
N HIS A 54 0.04 -1.68 -14.81
CA HIS A 54 0.53 -2.09 -16.13
C HIS A 54 -0.63 -2.47 -17.07
N HIS A 55 -1.54 -3.31 -16.62
CA HIS A 55 -2.69 -3.73 -17.45
C HIS A 55 -3.62 -2.57 -17.83
N GLU A 56 -3.84 -1.62 -16.94
CA GLU A 56 -4.72 -0.48 -17.23
C GLU A 56 -4.09 0.54 -18.19
N ILE A 57 -2.77 0.67 -18.18
CA ILE A 57 -2.05 1.64 -19.02
C ILE A 57 -1.63 1.01 -20.35
N MET A 58 -1.17 -0.24 -20.34
CA MET A 58 -0.61 -0.91 -21.52
C MET A 58 -1.59 -1.90 -22.20
N GLY A 59 -2.71 -2.22 -21.54
CA GLY A 59 -3.68 -3.18 -22.08
C GLY A 59 -3.08 -4.57 -22.24
N ASP A 60 -3.22 -5.14 -23.44
CA ASP A 60 -2.75 -6.49 -23.77
C ASP A 60 -1.23 -6.59 -23.91
N ASP A 61 -0.52 -5.46 -24.02
CA ASP A 61 0.94 -5.39 -24.05
C ASP A 61 1.59 -5.52 -22.66
N ALA A 62 0.80 -5.62 -21.60
CA ALA A 62 1.31 -5.76 -20.24
C ALA A 62 1.83 -7.18 -19.98
N ASP A 63 3.16 -7.30 -19.84
CA ASP A 63 3.84 -8.55 -19.47
C ASP A 63 4.21 -8.53 -17.98
N VAL A 64 3.24 -8.82 -17.11
CA VAL A 64 3.39 -8.82 -15.64
C VAL A 64 2.75 -10.07 -15.01
N PRO A 65 3.28 -10.55 -13.85
CA PRO A 65 2.94 -11.86 -13.31
C PRO A 65 1.49 -12.04 -12.84
N TYR A 66 0.84 -10.97 -12.38
CA TYR A 66 -0.51 -11.05 -11.81
C TYR A 66 -1.54 -10.40 -12.74
N LYS A 67 -2.74 -10.99 -12.75
CA LYS A 67 -3.90 -10.44 -13.46
C LYS A 67 -4.41 -9.17 -12.78
N ARG A 68 -5.28 -8.44 -13.48
CA ARG A 68 -6.03 -7.30 -12.92
C ARG A 68 -6.73 -7.71 -11.62
N ALA A 69 -6.56 -6.91 -10.60
CA ALA A 69 -7.23 -7.10 -9.31
C ALA A 69 -7.68 -5.75 -8.75
N HIS A 70 -8.92 -5.71 -8.25
CA HIS A 70 -9.48 -4.53 -7.58
C HIS A 70 -9.28 -3.21 -8.36
N VAL A 71 -9.53 -3.23 -9.68
CA VAL A 71 -9.25 -2.14 -10.62
C VAL A 71 -9.79 -0.79 -10.16
N ASN A 72 -11.00 -0.78 -9.60
CA ASN A 72 -11.70 0.43 -9.17
C ASN A 72 -11.47 0.78 -7.67
N HIS A 73 -10.62 0.05 -6.97
CA HIS A 73 -10.30 0.38 -5.58
C HIS A 73 -9.48 1.67 -5.52
N PRO A 74 -9.75 2.61 -4.58
CA PRO A 74 -9.05 3.89 -4.50
C PRO A 74 -7.53 3.78 -4.47
N SER A 75 -6.97 2.83 -3.69
CA SER A 75 -5.52 2.59 -3.62
C SER A 75 -4.95 2.10 -4.96
N THR A 76 -5.70 1.28 -5.72
CA THR A 76 -5.29 0.79 -7.04
C THR A 76 -5.33 1.92 -8.07
N ILE A 77 -6.34 2.79 -8.00
CA ILE A 77 -6.42 4.00 -8.84
C ILE A 77 -5.26 4.92 -8.52
N TRP A 78 -5.01 5.21 -7.24
CA TRP A 78 -3.90 6.05 -6.80
C TRP A 78 -2.54 5.53 -7.32
N ALA A 79 -2.29 4.24 -7.22
CA ALA A 79 -1.01 3.62 -7.63
C ALA A 79 -0.69 3.84 -9.12
N ARG A 80 -1.73 3.96 -9.99
CA ARG A 80 -1.55 4.14 -11.45
C ARG A 80 -1.71 5.58 -11.95
N GLN A 81 -1.96 6.54 -11.05
CA GLN A 81 -2.15 7.95 -11.44
C GLN A 81 -0.89 8.59 -12.00
N ASN A 82 0.28 8.30 -11.44
CA ASN A 82 1.55 8.85 -11.90
C ASN A 82 2.76 8.05 -11.41
N LYS A 83 3.93 8.36 -11.98
CA LYS A 83 5.20 7.67 -11.68
C LYS A 83 5.62 7.79 -10.22
N ASN A 84 5.34 8.90 -9.52
CA ASN A 84 5.74 9.09 -8.13
C ASN A 84 4.93 8.20 -7.18
N HIS A 85 3.62 8.03 -7.42
CA HIS A 85 2.78 7.10 -6.68
C HIS A 85 3.22 5.65 -6.91
N TYR A 86 3.40 5.27 -8.17
CA TYR A 86 3.89 3.94 -8.54
C TYR A 86 5.23 3.62 -7.86
N ARG A 87 6.19 4.55 -7.94
CA ARG A 87 7.53 4.37 -7.37
C ARG A 87 7.49 4.23 -5.86
N TRP A 88 6.69 5.03 -5.18
CA TRP A 88 6.51 4.91 -3.74
C TRP A 88 5.99 3.52 -3.37
N LEU A 89 4.91 3.06 -4.04
CA LEU A 89 4.32 1.74 -3.76
C LEU A 89 5.27 0.60 -4.10
N PHE A 90 6.03 0.69 -5.20
CA PHE A 90 7.05 -0.28 -5.55
C PHE A 90 8.14 -0.37 -4.48
N ASN A 91 8.66 0.76 -4.03
CA ASN A 91 9.67 0.80 -2.97
C ASN A 91 9.11 0.24 -1.66
N HIS A 92 7.85 0.52 -1.35
CA HIS A 92 7.18 -0.04 -0.18
C HIS A 92 7.02 -1.57 -0.27
N MET A 93 6.62 -2.09 -1.42
CA MET A 93 6.58 -3.54 -1.67
C MET A 93 7.95 -4.20 -1.45
N VAL A 94 9.02 -3.58 -1.95
CA VAL A 94 10.41 -4.07 -1.77
C VAL A 94 10.80 -4.03 -0.29
N ALA A 95 10.51 -2.93 0.40
CA ALA A 95 10.78 -2.77 1.82
C ALA A 95 10.04 -3.81 2.67
N LEU A 96 8.77 -4.07 2.38
CA LEU A 96 8.00 -5.17 2.99
C LEU A 96 8.64 -6.54 2.72
N GLY A 97 9.22 -6.74 1.53
CA GLY A 97 9.99 -7.93 1.19
C GLY A 97 11.23 -8.11 2.07
N HIS A 98 11.94 -7.02 2.38
CA HIS A 98 13.07 -7.03 3.30
C HIS A 98 12.60 -7.35 4.74
N GLU A 99 11.52 -6.71 5.20
CA GLU A 99 10.92 -7.01 6.51
C GLU A 99 10.48 -8.47 6.61
N TYR A 100 9.84 -9.00 5.56
CA TYR A 100 9.45 -10.41 5.52
C TYR A 100 10.66 -11.35 5.64
N THR A 101 11.75 -11.06 4.92
CA THR A 101 12.96 -11.86 4.99
C THR A 101 13.62 -11.78 6.37
N ALA A 102 13.70 -10.56 6.94
CA ALA A 102 14.25 -10.36 8.27
C ALA A 102 13.45 -11.07 9.38
N ARG A 103 12.11 -11.06 9.27
CA ARG A 103 11.22 -11.66 10.29
C ARG A 103 11.06 -13.18 10.15
N TYR A 104 11.11 -13.71 8.92
CA TYR A 104 10.75 -15.11 8.62
C TYR A 104 11.86 -15.94 7.99
N GLY A 105 13.02 -15.35 7.68
CA GLY A 105 14.18 -16.06 7.13
C GLY A 105 14.02 -16.59 5.70
N LYS A 106 13.04 -16.09 4.93
CA LYS A 106 12.76 -16.54 3.56
C LYS A 106 12.26 -15.40 2.68
N THR A 107 12.38 -15.55 1.37
CA THR A 107 11.87 -14.55 0.41
C THR A 107 10.41 -14.79 0.06
N HIS A 108 9.60 -13.73 0.05
CA HIS A 108 8.19 -13.82 -0.33
C HIS A 108 8.03 -14.09 -1.84
N LEU A 109 7.12 -14.99 -2.21
CA LEU A 109 6.93 -15.42 -3.61
C LEU A 109 6.60 -14.26 -4.55
N SER A 110 5.83 -13.26 -4.09
CA SER A 110 5.52 -12.09 -4.92
C SER A 110 6.74 -11.23 -5.20
N ILE A 111 7.71 -11.15 -4.29
CA ILE A 111 8.99 -10.47 -4.55
C ILE A 111 9.75 -11.19 -5.66
N ASN A 112 9.89 -12.53 -5.56
CA ASN A 112 10.57 -13.32 -6.58
C ASN A 112 9.95 -13.16 -7.98
N LYS A 113 8.61 -13.10 -8.05
CA LYS A 113 7.89 -12.99 -9.33
C LYS A 113 7.86 -11.58 -9.90
N CYS A 114 7.71 -10.57 -9.02
CA CYS A 114 7.28 -9.24 -9.44
C CYS A 114 8.39 -8.18 -9.39
N PHE A 115 9.49 -8.41 -8.68
CA PHE A 115 10.53 -7.40 -8.54
C PHE A 115 11.03 -6.87 -9.88
N LEU A 116 11.50 -7.74 -10.76
CA LEU A 116 12.04 -7.33 -12.07
C LEU A 116 10.97 -6.78 -13.03
N PRO A 117 9.83 -7.45 -13.23
CA PRO A 117 8.77 -6.93 -14.10
C PRO A 117 8.23 -5.57 -13.68
N LEU A 118 8.14 -5.30 -12.37
CA LEU A 118 7.58 -4.06 -11.83
C LEU A 118 8.63 -2.96 -11.55
N TYR A 119 9.90 -3.23 -11.71
CA TYR A 119 10.98 -2.25 -11.48
C TYR A 119 10.83 -1.02 -12.38
N ARG A 120 10.35 -1.19 -13.60
CA ARG A 120 10.07 -0.11 -14.55
C ARG A 120 8.60 0.27 -14.51
N TYR A 121 8.32 1.54 -14.74
CA TYR A 121 6.93 2.01 -14.94
C TYR A 121 6.31 1.39 -16.18
N PRO A 122 4.98 1.20 -16.23
CA PRO A 122 4.30 0.89 -17.47
C PRO A 122 4.54 2.01 -18.49
N VAL A 123 4.77 1.63 -19.75
CA VAL A 123 4.97 2.59 -20.84
C VAL A 123 3.72 3.44 -20.99
N GLY A 124 3.90 4.77 -21.03
CA GLY A 124 2.77 5.71 -21.07
C GLY A 124 2.29 6.22 -19.71
N MET A 125 2.88 5.77 -18.61
CA MET A 125 2.52 6.30 -17.29
C MET A 125 2.87 7.79 -17.17
N PRO A 126 1.92 8.66 -16.78
CA PRO A 126 2.19 10.09 -16.69
C PRO A 126 3.14 10.45 -15.55
N ASP A 127 3.82 11.58 -15.70
CA ASP A 127 4.47 12.27 -14.59
C ASP A 127 3.41 12.99 -13.74
N GLY A 128 3.72 13.21 -12.46
CA GLY A 128 2.83 13.94 -11.55
C GLY A 128 3.47 14.13 -10.18
N ALA A 129 2.94 15.08 -9.40
CA ALA A 129 3.35 15.27 -8.01
C ALA A 129 2.94 14.06 -7.15
N PHE A 130 3.68 13.82 -6.09
CA PHE A 130 3.30 12.83 -5.09
C PHE A 130 2.17 13.40 -4.21
N GLU A 131 1.07 12.68 -4.16
CA GLU A 131 -0.02 12.90 -3.22
C GLU A 131 -0.12 11.71 -2.27
N GLN A 132 -0.54 11.98 -1.01
CA GLN A 132 -0.69 10.91 -0.03
C GLN A 132 -1.72 9.87 -0.50
N PRO A 133 -1.51 8.58 -0.19
CA PRO A 133 -2.49 7.54 -0.51
C PRO A 133 -3.88 7.82 0.09
N PRO A 134 -4.95 7.33 -0.56
CA PRO A 134 -6.31 7.49 -0.06
C PRO A 134 -6.49 6.77 1.28
N GLN A 135 -7.34 7.34 2.11
CA GLN A 135 -7.67 6.83 3.45
C GLN A 135 -8.75 5.75 3.34
N CYS A 136 -8.35 4.51 3.10
CA CYS A 136 -9.26 3.37 2.97
C CYS A 136 -9.53 2.72 4.34
N MET A 137 -10.28 3.40 5.17
CA MET A 137 -10.63 3.01 6.54
C MET A 137 -11.98 3.60 6.96
N PRO A 138 -12.60 3.16 8.07
CA PRO A 138 -13.79 3.78 8.63
C PRO A 138 -13.58 5.27 8.94
N ASP A 139 -14.65 6.06 8.81
CA ASP A 139 -14.58 7.53 8.90
C ASP A 139 -14.09 8.03 10.26
N GLU A 140 -14.31 7.28 11.32
CA GLU A 140 -13.86 7.59 12.68
C GLU A 140 -12.33 7.65 12.85
N TYR A 141 -11.58 7.02 11.93
CA TYR A 141 -10.10 7.03 11.95
C TYR A 141 -9.49 8.05 10.98
N LYS A 142 -10.32 8.67 10.12
CA LYS A 142 -9.82 9.61 9.11
C LYS A 142 -9.32 10.92 9.74
N ASP A 143 -8.33 11.51 9.08
CA ASP A 143 -7.70 12.77 9.48
C ASP A 143 -7.31 13.56 8.22
N ASP A 144 -7.01 14.85 8.34
CA ASP A 144 -6.49 15.64 7.22
C ASP A 144 -5.15 15.11 6.69
N CYS A 145 -4.37 14.44 7.52
CA CYS A 145 -3.12 13.77 7.19
C CYS A 145 -3.32 12.25 7.11
N SER A 146 -3.05 11.65 5.93
CA SER A 146 -3.20 10.19 5.76
C SER A 146 -2.30 9.38 6.71
N ILE A 147 -1.12 9.87 7.09
CA ILE A 147 -0.26 9.16 8.06
C ILE A 147 -0.98 9.08 9.42
N LYS A 148 -1.52 10.19 9.92
CA LYS A 148 -2.27 10.18 11.19
C LYS A 148 -3.50 9.29 11.11
N ALA A 149 -4.26 9.35 10.03
CA ALA A 149 -5.42 8.50 9.81
C ALA A 149 -5.05 7.01 9.87
N TYR A 150 -3.96 6.61 9.21
CA TYR A 150 -3.50 5.22 9.26
C TYR A 150 -2.97 4.81 10.63
N TRP A 151 -2.34 5.69 11.39
CA TRP A 151 -1.97 5.44 12.78
C TRP A 151 -3.19 5.30 13.69
N ASN A 152 -4.19 6.17 13.56
CA ASN A 152 -5.45 6.05 14.30
C ASN A 152 -6.11 4.68 14.06
N TYR A 153 -6.14 4.26 12.79
CA TYR A 153 -6.70 2.97 12.39
C TYR A 153 -5.88 1.78 12.92
N TYR A 154 -4.55 1.90 12.90
CA TYR A 154 -3.64 0.88 13.41
C TYR A 154 -3.79 0.68 14.92
N ILE A 155 -3.80 1.76 15.68
CA ILE A 155 -3.92 1.74 17.14
C ILE A 155 -5.35 1.37 17.56
N GLY A 156 -6.37 1.90 16.88
CA GLY A 156 -7.77 1.71 17.25
C GLY A 156 -8.31 0.32 16.92
N GLU A 157 -7.92 -0.27 15.78
CA GLU A 157 -8.54 -1.51 15.31
C GLU A 157 -7.54 -2.61 14.93
N LYS A 158 -6.49 -2.28 14.17
CA LYS A 158 -5.66 -3.32 13.54
C LYS A 158 -4.78 -4.10 14.49
N HIS A 159 -4.43 -3.55 15.64
CA HIS A 159 -3.65 -4.25 16.67
C HIS A 159 -4.34 -5.51 17.19
N ILE A 160 -5.67 -5.56 17.18
CA ILE A 160 -6.48 -6.70 17.67
C ILE A 160 -6.35 -7.88 16.69
N VAL A 161 -6.33 -7.60 15.39
CA VAL A 161 -6.44 -8.64 14.33
C VAL A 161 -5.09 -9.06 13.78
N ALA A 162 -4.13 -8.16 13.74
CA ALA A 162 -2.91 -8.35 12.95
C ALA A 162 -1.73 -8.97 13.72
N GLY A 163 -1.90 -9.27 15.02
CA GLY A 163 -0.82 -9.72 15.89
C GLY A 163 0.21 -8.60 16.12
N LYS A 164 0.57 -8.39 17.38
CA LYS A 164 1.44 -7.29 17.78
C LYS A 164 2.86 -7.45 17.24
N ASN A 165 3.45 -6.35 16.78
CA ASN A 165 4.88 -6.12 16.84
C ASN A 165 5.13 -5.18 18.03
N GLU A 166 5.26 -5.71 19.23
CA GLU A 166 5.31 -4.97 20.50
C GLU A 166 6.46 -3.95 20.57
N LYS A 167 7.53 -4.17 19.80
CA LYS A 167 8.74 -3.34 19.84
C LYS A 167 8.60 -2.00 19.09
N ILE A 168 7.58 -1.82 18.27
CA ILE A 168 7.46 -0.64 17.40
C ILE A 168 6.78 0.52 18.15
N TYR A 169 5.78 0.23 18.99
CA TYR A 169 4.99 1.27 19.66
C TYR A 169 5.74 2.04 20.73
N GLU A 170 6.78 1.44 21.32
CA GLU A 170 7.63 2.12 22.32
C GLU A 170 8.56 3.17 21.70
N LYS A 171 8.69 3.18 20.37
CA LYS A 171 9.65 4.05 19.65
C LYS A 171 8.99 5.14 18.80
N ILE A 172 7.66 5.17 18.72
CA ILE A 172 6.97 6.12 17.87
C ILE A 172 6.69 7.38 18.66
N ASP A 173 7.45 8.42 18.36
CA ASP A 173 7.09 9.79 18.75
C ASP A 173 5.93 10.26 17.86
N MET A 174 4.71 10.14 18.37
CA MET A 174 3.49 10.53 17.67
C MET A 174 3.42 12.04 17.39
N GLU A 175 4.23 12.86 18.08
CA GLU A 175 4.31 14.31 17.83
C GLU A 175 5.22 14.63 16.64
N ALA A 176 6.08 13.69 16.24
CA ALA A 176 7.00 13.84 15.10
C ALA A 176 6.41 13.35 13.75
N LEU A 177 5.20 12.81 13.76
CA LEU A 177 4.47 12.34 12.58
C LEU A 177 3.55 13.43 12.03
#